data_446824f5c0fd7674014fc2cbd53a4760
#
_entry.id   446824f5c0fd7674014fc2cbd53a4760
#
_cell.length_a   1.000
_cell.length_b   1.000
_cell.length_c   1.000
_cell.angle_alpha   90.00
_cell.angle_beta   90.00
_cell.angle_gamma   90.00
#
_symmetry.space_group_name_H-M   'P 1'
#
loop_
_entity.id
_entity.type
_entity.pdbx_description
1 polymer ?
#
loop_
_entity_poly.entity_id
_entity_poly.type
_entity_poly.pdbx_seq_one_letter_code
_entity_poly.pdbx_strand_id
1 'polypeptide(L)'
;MKIYMKQLRLIILFSILSLSVTVRAMKEQSVSLDTPTGKINGKIGLPDAEKPPIVLLIAGSGPTDMDGNTNSGGFSMKNNSLKLLAEGLAQRGIATLRFDKRGIASSSAATKKERDLRFEDYVTDVQGWIDRLSEDSRFSDVFVLGHS
;
A
#
# COMPACT_ATOMS: atom_id res chain seq x y z
N MET A 1 17.02 12.76 57.67
CA MET A 1 17.26 11.67 56.67
C MET A 1 16.03 10.92 56.19
N LYS A 2 14.92 10.83 56.93
CA LYS A 2 13.67 10.14 56.50
C LYS A 2 12.77 10.93 55.53
N ILE A 3 12.88 12.24 55.47
CA ILE A 3 12.04 13.11 54.62
C ILE A 3 12.52 13.09 53.13
N TYR A 4 13.82 12.99 52.89
CA TYR A 4 14.40 12.95 51.54
C TYR A 4 14.07 11.66 50.79
N MET A 5 13.92 10.55 51.47
CA MET A 5 13.56 9.27 50.84
C MET A 5 12.11 9.21 50.38
N LYS A 6 11.17 9.95 50.99
CA LYS A 6 9.77 10.01 50.52
C LYS A 6 9.63 10.85 49.22
N GLN A 7 10.41 11.92 49.12
CA GLN A 7 10.41 12.77 47.91
C GLN A 7 11.04 12.04 46.71
N LEU A 8 12.09 11.26 46.92
CA LEU A 8 12.73 10.47 45.87
C LEU A 8 11.81 9.36 45.29
N ARG A 9 10.97 8.75 46.12
CA ARG A 9 9.99 7.75 45.66
C ARG A 9 8.83 8.36 44.85
N LEU A 10 8.48 9.62 45.10
CA LEU A 10 7.43 10.32 44.35
C LEU A 10 7.90 10.74 42.97
N ILE A 11 9.16 11.09 42.80
CA ILE A 11 9.77 11.50 41.52
C ILE A 11 9.92 10.28 40.60
N ILE A 12 10.24 9.11 41.13
CA ILE A 12 10.37 7.88 40.33
C ILE A 12 9.00 7.36 39.83
N LEU A 13 7.89 7.60 40.55
CA LEU A 13 6.55 7.19 40.10
C LEU A 13 6.00 8.08 38.97
N PHE A 14 6.54 9.30 38.75
CA PHE A 14 6.08 10.21 37.71
C PHE A 14 6.83 10.05 36.36
N SER A 15 7.90 9.26 36.34
CA SER A 15 8.74 9.07 35.14
C SER A 15 8.31 7.93 34.23
N ILE A 16 7.25 7.18 34.57
CA ILE A 16 6.75 6.06 33.73
C ILE A 16 5.37 6.41 33.17
N LEU A 17 5.22 7.64 32.68
CA LEU A 17 4.19 7.91 31.69
C LEU A 17 4.79 7.55 30.32
N SER A 18 4.94 6.28 30.08
CA SER A 18 5.32 5.75 28.76
C SER A 18 4.29 6.25 27.76
N LEU A 19 4.70 7.17 26.91
CA LEU A 19 3.96 7.58 25.74
C LEU A 19 3.81 6.33 24.86
N SER A 20 2.74 5.58 25.07
CA SER A 20 2.40 4.44 24.22
C SER A 20 2.05 4.99 22.85
N VAL A 21 3.04 5.09 21.96
CA VAL A 21 2.78 5.31 20.54
C VAL A 21 2.05 4.08 20.04
N THR A 22 0.73 4.15 19.99
CA THR A 22 -0.09 3.10 19.39
C THR A 22 0.15 3.19 17.88
N VAL A 23 1.06 2.38 17.36
CA VAL A 23 1.20 2.19 15.91
C VAL A 23 -0.07 1.48 15.45
N ARG A 24 -1.01 2.24 14.91
CA ARG A 24 -2.21 1.65 14.30
C ARG A 24 -1.83 0.95 13.01
N ALA A 25 -2.18 -0.32 12.92
CA ALA A 25 -1.98 -1.08 11.69
C ALA A 25 -2.82 -0.49 10.54
N MET A 26 -2.23 -0.40 9.37
CA MET A 26 -2.93 -0.03 8.14
C MET A 26 -4.11 -0.98 7.90
N LYS A 27 -5.31 -0.43 7.66
CA LYS A 27 -6.48 -1.22 7.28
C LYS A 27 -6.45 -1.47 5.77
N GLU A 28 -6.43 -2.73 5.36
CA GLU A 28 -6.48 -3.09 3.93
C GLU A 28 -7.91 -3.37 3.46
N GLN A 29 -8.23 -2.89 2.26
CA GLN A 29 -9.48 -3.15 1.55
C GLN A 29 -9.17 -3.68 0.15
N SER A 30 -9.70 -4.86 -0.20
CA SER A 30 -9.59 -5.40 -1.55
C SER A 30 -10.48 -4.62 -2.52
N VAL A 31 -9.94 -4.34 -3.69
CA VAL A 31 -10.62 -3.62 -4.79
C VAL A 31 -10.27 -4.27 -6.12
N SER A 32 -11.09 -4.04 -7.15
CA SER A 32 -10.80 -4.51 -8.50
C SER A 32 -11.19 -3.49 -9.54
N LEU A 33 -10.43 -3.41 -10.62
CA LEU A 33 -10.73 -2.63 -11.83
C LEU A 33 -11.21 -3.59 -12.92
N ASP A 34 -12.40 -3.33 -13.46
CA ASP A 34 -12.91 -4.10 -14.60
C ASP A 34 -12.23 -3.63 -15.89
N THR A 35 -11.74 -4.59 -16.68
CA THR A 35 -11.13 -4.34 -17.99
C THR A 35 -11.74 -5.28 -19.03
N PRO A 36 -11.59 -4.99 -20.34
CA PRO A 36 -12.11 -5.87 -21.39
C PRO A 36 -11.58 -7.31 -21.34
N THR A 37 -10.46 -7.54 -20.68
CA THR A 37 -9.83 -8.89 -20.59
C THR A 37 -9.98 -9.54 -19.22
N GLY A 38 -10.65 -8.90 -18.26
CA GLY A 38 -10.86 -9.42 -16.91
C GLY A 38 -10.62 -8.38 -15.82
N LYS A 39 -10.61 -8.83 -14.57
CA LYS A 39 -10.43 -7.96 -13.40
C LYS A 39 -8.96 -7.82 -13.03
N ILE A 40 -8.54 -6.58 -12.85
CA ILE A 40 -7.25 -6.25 -12.23
C ILE A 40 -7.50 -6.02 -10.74
N ASN A 41 -6.88 -6.83 -9.89
CA ASN A 41 -7.10 -6.82 -8.47
C ASN A 41 -6.04 -5.99 -7.75
N GLY A 42 -6.47 -5.32 -6.69
CA GLY A 42 -5.61 -4.46 -5.88
C GLY A 42 -6.07 -4.37 -4.43
N LYS A 43 -5.32 -3.63 -3.66
CA LYS A 43 -5.59 -3.33 -2.25
C LYS A 43 -5.41 -1.85 -1.97
N ILE A 44 -6.42 -1.24 -1.35
CA ILE A 44 -6.29 0.07 -0.74
C ILE A 44 -5.82 -0.11 0.69
N GLY A 45 -4.71 0.53 1.05
CA GLY A 45 -4.23 0.68 2.41
C GLY A 45 -4.72 2.01 2.98
N LEU A 46 -5.55 1.93 4.02
CA LEU A 46 -6.16 3.11 4.65
C LEU A 46 -5.43 3.45 5.95
N PRO A 47 -4.93 4.70 6.10
CA PRO A 47 -4.48 5.22 7.37
C PRO A 47 -5.66 5.58 8.27
N ASP A 48 -5.36 5.87 9.53
CA ASP A 48 -6.30 6.49 10.46
C ASP A 48 -6.24 8.01 10.31
N ALA A 49 -6.77 8.51 9.19
CA ALA A 49 -6.81 9.92 8.85
C ALA A 49 -8.11 10.26 8.12
N GLU A 50 -8.62 11.46 8.35
CA GLU A 50 -9.77 11.98 7.64
C GLU A 50 -9.32 12.51 6.26
N LYS A 51 -9.95 12.01 5.20
CA LYS A 51 -9.71 12.40 3.80
C LYS A 51 -8.22 12.48 3.41
N PRO A 52 -7.45 11.37 3.60
CA PRO A 52 -6.02 11.37 3.29
C PRO A 52 -5.77 11.54 1.78
N PRO A 53 -4.60 12.03 1.37
CA PRO A 53 -4.13 11.84 0.00
C PRO A 53 -3.86 10.35 -0.24
N ILE A 54 -3.99 9.92 -1.50
CA ILE A 54 -3.73 8.53 -1.90
C ILE A 54 -2.62 8.45 -2.93
N VAL A 55 -1.73 7.45 -2.79
CA VAL A 55 -0.66 7.14 -3.74
C VAL A 55 -0.97 5.83 -4.44
N LEU A 56 -1.09 5.85 -5.75
CA LEU A 56 -1.11 4.67 -6.62
C LEU A 56 0.32 4.15 -6.78
N LEU A 57 0.61 2.97 -6.24
CA LEU A 57 1.91 2.31 -6.33
C LEU A 57 1.91 1.34 -7.51
N ILE A 58 2.81 1.57 -8.49
CA ILE A 58 2.95 0.74 -9.68
C ILE A 58 4.19 -0.13 -9.53
N ALA A 59 4.02 -1.45 -9.50
CA ALA A 59 5.12 -2.40 -9.45
C ALA A 59 5.98 -2.32 -10.71
N GLY A 60 7.30 -2.51 -10.56
CA GLY A 60 8.28 -2.51 -11.63
C GLY A 60 8.03 -3.58 -12.69
N SER A 61 8.90 -3.63 -13.69
CA SER A 61 8.85 -4.59 -14.81
C SER A 61 8.92 -6.06 -14.33
N GLY A 62 8.56 -6.98 -15.20
CA GLY A 62 8.56 -8.42 -14.90
C GLY A 62 7.37 -8.89 -14.04
N PRO A 63 7.42 -10.15 -13.54
CA PRO A 63 6.33 -10.79 -12.81
C PRO A 63 6.28 -10.39 -11.34
N THR A 64 6.36 -9.08 -11.07
CA THR A 64 6.31 -8.52 -9.71
C THR A 64 4.87 -8.27 -9.32
N ASP A 65 4.46 -8.82 -8.17
CA ASP A 65 3.14 -8.66 -7.59
C ASP A 65 2.94 -7.29 -6.89
N MET A 66 1.72 -7.03 -6.43
CA MET A 66 1.36 -5.76 -5.76
C MET A 66 2.11 -5.51 -4.46
N ASP A 67 2.66 -6.55 -3.84
CA ASP A 67 3.42 -6.44 -2.59
C ASP A 67 4.93 -6.25 -2.85
N GLY A 68 5.36 -6.34 -4.11
CA GLY A 68 6.75 -6.20 -4.53
C GLY A 68 7.52 -7.52 -4.58
N ASN A 69 6.82 -8.66 -4.55
CA ASN A 69 7.43 -9.98 -4.63
C ASN A 69 7.50 -10.47 -6.08
N THR A 70 8.49 -11.29 -6.38
CA THR A 70 8.66 -11.91 -7.71
C THR A 70 8.62 -13.42 -7.56
N ASN A 71 7.83 -14.09 -8.42
CA ASN A 71 7.79 -15.53 -8.52
C ASN A 71 7.70 -15.94 -9.99
N SER A 72 8.80 -16.39 -10.57
CA SER A 72 8.88 -16.79 -11.98
C SER A 72 10.02 -17.76 -12.24
N GLY A 73 9.76 -18.80 -13.02
CA GLY A 73 10.78 -19.68 -13.57
C GLY A 73 11.66 -20.42 -12.55
N GLY A 74 11.13 -20.72 -11.37
CA GLY A 74 11.90 -21.34 -10.27
C GLY A 74 12.67 -20.32 -9.40
N PHE A 75 12.62 -19.03 -9.72
CA PHE A 75 13.13 -17.95 -8.87
C PHE A 75 12.00 -17.32 -8.07
N SER A 76 12.18 -17.22 -6.75
CA SER A 76 11.23 -16.56 -5.85
C SER A 76 11.97 -15.56 -4.96
N MET A 77 11.53 -14.31 -4.98
CA MET A 77 12.00 -13.26 -4.09
C MET A 77 10.80 -12.67 -3.36
N LYS A 78 10.82 -12.77 -2.04
CA LYS A 78 9.75 -12.27 -1.17
C LYS A 78 10.30 -11.23 -0.21
N ASN A 79 10.33 -9.97 -0.65
CA ASN A 79 10.81 -8.84 0.14
C ASN A 79 9.70 -7.90 0.62
N ASN A 80 8.49 -8.02 0.08
CA ASN A 80 7.32 -7.18 0.38
C ASN A 80 7.60 -5.67 0.28
N SER A 81 8.49 -5.24 -0.60
CA SER A 81 8.99 -3.85 -0.65
C SER A 81 7.87 -2.82 -0.82
N LEU A 82 6.91 -3.06 -1.72
CA LEU A 82 5.77 -2.16 -1.93
C LEU A 82 4.77 -2.20 -0.78
N LYS A 83 4.57 -3.37 -0.16
CA LYS A 83 3.75 -3.49 1.04
C LYS A 83 4.34 -2.72 2.21
N LEU A 84 5.64 -2.86 2.47
CA LEU A 84 6.35 -2.12 3.51
C LEU A 84 6.32 -0.61 3.26
N LEU A 85 6.44 -0.19 2.00
CA LEU A 85 6.28 1.22 1.61
C LEU A 85 4.86 1.72 1.93
N ALA A 86 3.83 0.95 1.58
CA ALA A 86 2.44 1.30 1.87
C ALA A 86 2.17 1.42 3.38
N GLU A 87 2.70 0.50 4.18
CA GLU A 87 2.63 0.54 5.64
C GLU A 87 3.31 1.80 6.21
N GLY A 88 4.50 2.15 5.69
CA GLY A 88 5.23 3.35 6.09
C GLY A 88 4.53 4.66 5.69
N LEU A 89 3.84 4.68 4.54
CA LEU A 89 3.00 5.82 4.11
C LEU A 89 1.75 5.95 5.00
N ALA A 90 1.09 4.83 5.31
CA ALA A 90 -0.08 4.83 6.18
C ALA A 90 0.22 5.37 7.59
N GLN A 91 1.40 5.08 8.15
CA GLN A 91 1.86 5.65 9.42
C GLN A 91 2.02 7.17 9.36
N ARG A 92 2.10 7.75 8.17
CA ARG A 92 2.19 9.19 7.91
C ARG A 92 0.89 9.82 7.43
N GLY A 93 -0.22 9.10 7.56
CA GLY A 93 -1.54 9.60 7.16
C GLY A 93 -1.78 9.60 5.65
N ILE A 94 -1.03 8.81 4.87
CA ILE A 94 -1.16 8.73 3.41
C ILE A 94 -1.75 7.37 3.05
N ALA A 95 -2.86 7.36 2.33
CA ALA A 95 -3.44 6.14 1.78
C ALA A 95 -2.64 5.64 0.57
N THR A 96 -2.76 4.35 0.26
CA THR A 96 -2.12 3.75 -0.91
C THR A 96 -3.07 2.83 -1.65
N LEU A 97 -2.91 2.74 -2.97
CA LEU A 97 -3.45 1.64 -3.76
C LEU A 97 -2.29 0.88 -4.40
N ARG A 98 -2.23 -0.43 -4.18
CA ARG A 98 -1.32 -1.38 -4.84
C ARG A 98 -2.17 -2.34 -5.66
N PHE A 99 -1.71 -2.74 -6.84
CA PHE A 99 -2.44 -3.67 -7.70
C PHE A 99 -1.50 -4.63 -8.41
N ASP A 100 -1.99 -5.83 -8.69
CA ASP A 100 -1.30 -6.77 -9.56
C ASP A 100 -1.53 -6.37 -11.02
N LYS A 101 -0.46 -6.20 -11.77
CA LYS A 101 -0.57 -5.93 -13.21
C LYS A 101 -1.30 -7.06 -13.91
N ARG A 102 -1.90 -6.79 -15.08
CA ARG A 102 -2.58 -7.82 -15.86
C ARG A 102 -1.68 -9.02 -16.10
N GLY A 103 -2.23 -10.21 -15.96
CA GLY A 103 -1.51 -11.48 -16.09
C GLY A 103 -0.65 -11.87 -14.89
N ILE A 104 -0.57 -11.07 -13.84
CA ILE A 104 0.28 -11.30 -12.67
C ILE A 104 -0.58 -11.64 -11.44
N ALA A 105 -0.09 -12.59 -10.65
CA ALA A 105 -0.64 -12.99 -9.34
C ALA A 105 -2.18 -13.06 -9.32
N SER A 106 -2.86 -12.25 -8.50
CA SER A 106 -4.32 -12.25 -8.39
C SER A 106 -5.05 -11.71 -9.64
N SER A 107 -4.33 -11.03 -10.55
CA SER A 107 -4.83 -10.54 -11.84
C SER A 107 -4.47 -11.46 -13.02
N SER A 108 -4.07 -12.70 -12.75
CA SER A 108 -3.63 -13.66 -13.78
C SER A 108 -4.71 -13.92 -14.84
N ALA A 109 -6.00 -13.85 -14.48
CA ALA A 109 -7.10 -14.01 -15.41
C ALA A 109 -7.29 -12.83 -16.38
N ALA A 110 -6.81 -11.63 -16.05
CA ALA A 110 -6.87 -10.43 -16.87
C ALA A 110 -5.73 -10.37 -17.90
N THR A 111 -5.44 -11.48 -18.54
CA THR A 111 -4.29 -11.59 -19.47
C THR A 111 -4.72 -11.41 -20.93
N LYS A 112 -3.78 -11.01 -21.76
CA LYS A 112 -3.78 -11.11 -23.22
C LYS A 112 -2.73 -12.13 -23.65
N LYS A 113 -2.80 -12.59 -24.92
CA LYS A 113 -1.67 -13.30 -25.51
C LYS A 113 -0.47 -12.37 -25.52
N GLU A 114 0.71 -12.87 -25.18
CA GLU A 114 1.94 -12.04 -25.08
C GLU A 114 2.20 -11.20 -26.33
N ARG A 115 1.98 -11.79 -27.54
CA ARG A 115 2.11 -11.07 -28.82
C ARG A 115 1.16 -9.88 -29.00
N ASP A 116 0.03 -9.87 -28.26
CA ASP A 116 -1.03 -8.86 -28.36
C ASP A 116 -0.97 -7.85 -27.22
N LEU A 117 -0.07 -8.07 -26.25
CA LEU A 117 0.16 -7.17 -25.11
C LEU A 117 1.00 -5.98 -25.56
N ARG A 118 0.57 -4.77 -25.22
CA ARG A 118 1.23 -3.52 -25.54
C ARG A 118 1.48 -2.71 -24.26
N PHE A 119 2.44 -1.82 -24.31
CA PHE A 119 2.72 -0.90 -23.21
C PHE A 119 1.48 -0.04 -22.89
N GLU A 120 0.74 0.36 -23.91
CA GLU A 120 -0.49 1.14 -23.80
C GLU A 120 -1.58 0.43 -22.97
N ASP A 121 -1.58 -0.90 -22.92
CA ASP A 121 -2.49 -1.66 -22.06
C ASP A 121 -2.22 -1.35 -20.58
N TYR A 122 -0.95 -1.26 -20.18
CA TYR A 122 -0.58 -0.89 -18.81
C TYR A 122 -0.89 0.56 -18.50
N VAL A 123 -0.69 1.46 -19.47
CA VAL A 123 -1.07 2.88 -19.35
C VAL A 123 -2.57 3.01 -19.13
N THR A 124 -3.38 2.27 -19.91
CA THR A 124 -4.84 2.27 -19.79
C THR A 124 -5.29 1.74 -18.41
N ASP A 125 -4.63 0.70 -17.90
CA ASP A 125 -4.95 0.16 -16.56
C ASP A 125 -4.65 1.17 -15.47
N VAL A 126 -3.49 1.84 -15.55
CA VAL A 126 -3.11 2.90 -14.61
C VAL A 126 -4.08 4.07 -14.67
N GLN A 127 -4.48 4.51 -15.88
CA GLN A 127 -5.47 5.56 -16.05
C GLN A 127 -6.82 5.18 -15.41
N GLY A 128 -7.29 3.94 -15.62
CA GLY A 128 -8.52 3.46 -15.00
C GLY A 128 -8.47 3.48 -13.47
N TRP A 129 -7.32 3.18 -12.87
CA TRP A 129 -7.12 3.32 -11.43
C TRP A 129 -7.13 4.78 -10.99
N ILE A 130 -6.46 5.68 -11.73
CA ILE A 130 -6.44 7.12 -11.43
C ILE A 130 -7.87 7.68 -11.49
N ASP A 131 -8.64 7.38 -12.53
CA ASP A 131 -10.01 7.85 -12.70
C ASP A 131 -10.88 7.41 -11.52
N ARG A 132 -10.83 6.11 -11.17
CA ARG A 132 -11.55 5.55 -10.04
C ARG A 132 -11.17 6.20 -8.70
N LEU A 133 -9.89 6.48 -8.46
CA LEU A 133 -9.43 7.11 -7.23
C LEU A 133 -9.81 8.59 -7.18
N SER A 134 -9.81 9.26 -8.31
CA SER A 134 -10.19 10.68 -8.42
C SER A 134 -11.69 10.92 -8.16
N GLU A 135 -12.52 9.93 -8.44
CA GLU A 135 -13.96 9.93 -8.14
C GLU A 135 -14.28 9.53 -6.70
N ASP A 136 -13.32 8.97 -5.97
CA ASP A 136 -13.53 8.49 -4.61
C ASP A 136 -13.38 9.62 -3.59
N SER A 137 -14.52 10.10 -3.07
CA SER A 137 -14.58 11.23 -2.13
C SER A 137 -13.85 11.02 -0.80
N ARG A 138 -13.40 9.78 -0.52
CA ARG A 138 -12.60 9.47 0.67
C ARG A 138 -11.22 10.09 0.63
N PHE A 139 -10.70 10.46 -0.55
CA PHE A 139 -9.35 10.96 -0.73
C PHE A 139 -9.33 12.45 -1.10
N SER A 140 -8.24 13.15 -0.71
CA SER A 140 -8.07 14.57 -1.07
C SER A 140 -7.43 14.74 -2.44
N ASP A 141 -6.36 14.01 -2.70
CA ASP A 141 -5.52 14.10 -3.90
C ASP A 141 -5.02 12.73 -4.31
N VAL A 142 -4.75 12.54 -5.61
CA VAL A 142 -4.20 11.30 -6.17
C VAL A 142 -2.78 11.56 -6.67
N PHE A 143 -1.83 10.77 -6.16
CA PHE A 143 -0.44 10.75 -6.60
C PHE A 143 -0.11 9.40 -7.21
N VAL A 144 0.91 9.37 -8.09
CA VAL A 144 1.40 8.14 -8.72
C VAL A 144 2.87 7.96 -8.41
N LEU A 145 3.24 6.74 -8.00
CA LEU A 145 4.61 6.34 -7.76
C LEU A 145 4.90 5.06 -8.55
N GLY A 146 5.82 5.14 -9.51
CA GLY A 146 6.32 4.00 -10.26
C GLY A 146 7.64 3.48 -9.67
N HIS A 147 7.76 2.15 -9.56
CA HIS A 147 9.00 1.46 -9.25
C HIS A 147 9.56 0.85 -10.54
N SER A 148 10.87 1.00 -10.76
CA SER A 148 11.60 0.46 -11.93
C SER A 148 12.60 -0.61 -11.48
#